data_5bd01ccf756d3f07d7df9ad510fe02bc
#
_entry.id   5bd01ccf756d3f07d7df9ad510fe02bc
#
_cell.length_a   1.000
_cell.length_b   1.000
_cell.length_c   1.000
_cell.angle_alpha   90.00
_cell.angle_beta   90.00
_cell.angle_gamma   90.00
#
_symmetry.space_group_name_H-M   'P 1'
#
loop_
_entity.id
_entity.type
_entity.pdbx_description
1 polymer ?
#
loop_
_entity_poly.entity_id
_entity_poly.type
_entity_poly.pdbx_seq_one_letter_code
_entity_poly.pdbx_strand_id
1 'polypeptide(L)'
;MRLTGSGELVVRDSGLSGLCEEGSLLLCTNPAVSTGMIWVAAQTAYADTVGNFYIGNTEPVGGQSIAPKYLKLIATAAATAGTVWHYAAILDSVARYPTTANIAAITPVNPNGGAINASAPTVLVQNSATPSVYPASSAGKRIVARGVLGGLNIVGDSFTIAFGELLGASPALTAAEEGTQSGARVASSPPVLIPPGGSLLISLWSPSSSASFAPEFELLMAVK
;
A
#
# COMPACT_ATOMS: atom_id res chain seq x y z
N MET A 1 19.49 17.75 -11.90
CA MET A 1 20.41 18.89 -11.82
C MET A 1 19.80 20.02 -12.64
N ARG A 2 19.52 21.14 -12.04
CA ARG A 2 18.88 22.28 -12.70
C ARG A 2 19.69 23.52 -12.36
N LEU A 3 19.99 24.35 -13.34
CA LEU A 3 20.61 25.66 -13.12
C LEU A 3 19.50 26.70 -12.95
N THR A 4 19.65 27.58 -11.97
CA THR A 4 18.81 28.77 -11.86
C THR A 4 19.17 29.75 -12.96
N GLY A 5 18.32 30.75 -13.23
CA GLY A 5 18.63 31.83 -14.16
C GLY A 5 19.87 32.66 -13.77
N SER A 6 20.33 32.57 -12.53
CA SER A 6 21.56 33.16 -11.98
C SER A 6 22.79 32.28 -12.15
N GLY A 7 22.66 31.07 -12.71
CA GLY A 7 23.77 30.14 -12.89
C GLY A 7 24.13 29.34 -11.62
N GLU A 8 23.35 29.43 -10.57
CA GLU A 8 23.55 28.64 -9.36
C GLU A 8 23.10 27.21 -9.59
N LEU A 9 23.92 26.27 -9.12
CA LEU A 9 23.61 24.85 -9.14
C LEU A 9 22.63 24.53 -8.00
N VAL A 10 21.39 24.23 -8.35
CA VAL A 10 20.45 23.66 -7.38
C VAL A 10 20.67 22.15 -7.30
N VAL A 11 21.32 21.70 -6.25
CA VAL A 11 21.38 20.29 -5.87
C VAL A 11 20.09 20.02 -5.10
N ARG A 12 19.12 19.40 -5.75
CA ARG A 12 17.92 18.94 -5.06
C ARG A 12 18.22 17.65 -4.30
N ASP A 13 17.86 17.65 -3.04
CA ASP A 13 17.81 16.42 -2.27
C ASP A 13 16.75 15.50 -2.91
N SER A 14 17.21 14.35 -3.43
CA SER A 14 16.31 13.31 -3.96
C SER A 14 15.66 12.48 -2.86
N GLY A 15 15.92 12.83 -1.59
CA GLY A 15 15.31 12.20 -0.43
C GLY A 15 13.80 12.49 -0.31
N LEU A 16 13.16 11.84 0.65
CA LEU A 16 11.71 12.01 0.88
C LEU A 16 11.34 13.46 1.18
N SER A 17 12.23 14.21 1.85
CA SER A 17 12.03 15.64 2.16
C SER A 17 11.90 16.50 0.91
N GLY A 18 12.83 16.32 -0.05
CA GLY A 18 12.79 17.05 -1.31
C GLY A 18 11.55 16.71 -2.15
N LEU A 19 11.15 15.44 -2.20
CA LEU A 19 9.91 15.03 -2.87
C LEU A 19 8.67 15.63 -2.20
N CYS A 20 8.70 15.75 -0.88
CA CYS A 20 7.62 16.36 -0.11
C CYS A 20 7.48 17.86 -0.41
N GLU A 21 8.61 18.59 -0.44
CA GLU A 21 8.65 20.02 -0.78
C GLU A 21 8.20 20.29 -2.22
N GLU A 22 8.53 19.37 -3.14
CA GLU A 22 8.12 19.46 -4.56
C GLU A 22 6.64 19.12 -4.80
N GLY A 23 5.92 18.65 -3.78
CA GLY A 23 4.55 18.16 -3.94
C GLY A 23 4.45 16.83 -4.67
N SER A 24 5.57 16.12 -4.82
CA SER A 24 5.66 14.80 -5.50
C SER A 24 5.55 13.63 -4.52
N LEU A 25 5.52 13.89 -3.21
CA LEU A 25 5.27 12.88 -2.18
C LEU A 25 3.80 12.90 -1.79
N LEU A 26 3.17 11.75 -1.80
CA LEU A 26 1.75 11.58 -1.53
C LEU A 26 1.55 10.61 -0.39
N LEU A 27 0.71 10.99 0.57
CA LEU A 27 0.30 10.18 1.70
C LEU A 27 -1.19 9.88 1.61
N CYS A 28 -1.55 8.63 1.81
CA CYS A 28 -2.92 8.19 2.02
C CYS A 28 -3.02 7.52 3.39
N THR A 29 -3.97 7.96 4.19
CA THR A 29 -4.23 7.38 5.51
C THR A 29 -5.69 7.01 5.65
N ASN A 30 -5.97 6.19 6.63
CA ASN A 30 -7.32 5.86 7.02
C ASN A 30 -8.07 7.14 7.40
N PRO A 31 -9.30 7.39 6.88
CA PRO A 31 -10.02 8.64 7.12
C PRO A 31 -10.47 8.81 8.58
N ALA A 32 -10.61 7.73 9.33
CA ALA A 32 -11.01 7.75 10.73
C ALA A 32 -9.92 7.12 11.61
N VAL A 33 -9.38 7.91 12.52
CA VAL A 33 -8.37 7.44 13.50
C VAL A 33 -9.00 6.41 14.44
N SER A 34 -8.27 5.35 14.73
CA SER A 34 -8.69 4.24 15.61
C SER A 34 -9.89 3.43 15.10
N THR A 35 -10.32 3.66 13.87
CA THR A 35 -11.38 2.88 13.23
C THR A 35 -10.84 2.26 11.96
N GLY A 36 -10.49 0.99 12.02
CA GLY A 36 -9.98 0.27 10.86
C GLY A 36 -11.02 0.15 9.74
N MET A 37 -10.56 0.07 8.51
CA MET A 37 -11.43 -0.27 7.40
C MET A 37 -11.74 -1.76 7.44
N ILE A 38 -12.98 -2.13 7.13
CA ILE A 38 -13.42 -3.52 7.18
C ILE A 38 -12.81 -4.28 6.00
N TRP A 39 -11.80 -5.09 6.28
CA TRP A 39 -11.22 -5.99 5.30
C TRP A 39 -11.57 -7.41 5.71
N VAL A 40 -12.50 -7.99 5.03
CA VAL A 40 -12.94 -9.33 5.39
C VAL A 40 -12.30 -10.36 4.51
N ALA A 41 -11.81 -11.37 5.13
CA ALA A 41 -11.44 -12.59 4.48
C ALA A 41 -12.64 -13.52 4.28
N ALA A 42 -13.57 -13.14 3.47
CA ALA A 42 -14.35 -14.16 2.77
C ALA A 42 -13.45 -14.92 1.76
N GLN A 43 -12.21 -14.48 1.62
CA GLN A 43 -11.24 -15.05 0.69
C GLN A 43 -10.30 -15.98 1.45
N THR A 44 -10.46 -17.29 1.21
CA THR A 44 -9.62 -18.35 1.81
C THR A 44 -8.41 -18.73 0.94
N ALA A 45 -8.40 -18.28 -0.32
CA ALA A 45 -7.34 -18.55 -1.29
C ALA A 45 -7.03 -17.29 -2.11
N TYR A 46 -5.85 -17.24 -2.67
CA TYR A 46 -5.46 -16.20 -3.60
C TYR A 46 -6.37 -16.19 -4.85
N ALA A 47 -6.86 -15.00 -5.19
CA ALA A 47 -7.50 -14.73 -6.47
C ALA A 47 -7.02 -13.37 -7.00
N ASP A 48 -6.59 -13.31 -8.25
CA ASP A 48 -6.06 -12.09 -8.84
C ASP A 48 -7.13 -11.06 -9.23
N THR A 49 -8.39 -11.47 -9.11
CA THR A 49 -9.57 -10.64 -9.32
C THR A 49 -10.16 -10.06 -8.03
N VAL A 50 -9.55 -10.35 -6.89
CA VAL A 50 -10.00 -9.84 -5.59
C VAL A 50 -8.87 -9.10 -4.92
N GLY A 51 -9.12 -7.85 -4.54
CA GLY A 51 -8.11 -7.00 -3.89
C GLY A 51 -8.70 -6.15 -2.79
N ASN A 52 -7.86 -5.87 -1.80
CA ASN A 52 -8.20 -5.05 -0.65
C ASN A 52 -7.69 -3.62 -0.82
N PHE A 53 -6.63 -3.44 -1.61
CA PHE A 53 -6.00 -2.16 -1.84
C PHE A 53 -5.62 -2.01 -3.31
N TYR A 54 -6.00 -0.89 -3.92
CA TYR A 54 -5.75 -0.60 -5.33
C TYR A 54 -5.11 0.78 -5.48
N ILE A 55 -4.08 0.84 -6.31
CA ILE A 55 -3.44 2.08 -6.73
C ILE A 55 -3.46 2.09 -8.26
N GLY A 56 -4.21 3.02 -8.85
CA GLY A 56 -4.29 3.22 -10.29
C GLY A 56 -3.55 4.49 -10.71
N ASN A 57 -2.73 4.38 -11.74
CA ASN A 57 -2.09 5.52 -12.37
C ASN A 57 -2.93 5.97 -13.57
N THR A 58 -3.58 7.10 -13.44
CA THR A 58 -4.48 7.66 -14.47
C THR A 58 -3.77 8.54 -15.51
N GLU A 59 -2.47 8.71 -15.35
CA GLU A 59 -1.67 9.47 -16.32
C GLU A 59 -1.73 8.86 -17.73
N PRO A 60 -1.76 9.68 -18.78
CA PRO A 60 -1.64 9.19 -20.15
C PRO A 60 -0.23 8.64 -20.42
N VAL A 61 -0.09 7.89 -21.50
CA VAL A 61 1.20 7.37 -21.95
C VAL A 61 2.19 8.52 -22.10
N GLY A 62 3.37 8.36 -21.49
CA GLY A 62 4.39 9.42 -21.43
C GLY A 62 4.26 10.36 -20.22
N GLY A 63 3.22 10.21 -19.41
CA GLY A 63 3.06 10.91 -18.14
C GLY A 63 3.93 10.35 -17.02
N GLN A 64 3.66 10.81 -15.82
CA GLN A 64 4.43 10.44 -14.63
C GLN A 64 4.10 9.02 -14.14
N SER A 65 5.09 8.36 -13.58
CA SER A 65 4.93 7.05 -12.91
C SER A 65 4.74 7.22 -11.42
N ILE A 66 4.10 6.26 -10.78
CA ILE A 66 3.89 6.24 -9.34
C ILE A 66 4.81 5.19 -8.73
N ALA A 67 5.60 5.59 -7.73
CA ALA A 67 6.48 4.73 -6.96
C ALA A 67 5.95 4.57 -5.53
N PRO A 68 5.21 3.50 -5.21
CA PRO A 68 4.89 3.19 -3.83
C PRO A 68 6.17 3.04 -3.02
N LYS A 69 6.19 3.60 -1.81
CA LYS A 69 7.32 3.50 -0.88
C LYS A 69 7.04 2.46 0.17
N TYR A 70 5.92 2.56 0.81
CA TYR A 70 5.44 1.54 1.74
C TYR A 70 3.92 1.55 1.90
N LEU A 71 3.39 0.41 2.28
CA LEU A 71 2.05 0.25 2.84
C LEU A 71 2.19 -0.31 4.26
N LYS A 72 1.78 0.46 5.26
CA LYS A 72 1.74 0.06 6.66
C LYS A 72 0.30 -0.25 7.05
N LEU A 73 0.10 -1.36 7.72
CA LEU A 73 -1.16 -1.82 8.30
C LEU A 73 -1.02 -1.85 9.81
N ILE A 74 -2.01 -1.35 10.52
CA ILE A 74 -2.04 -1.30 11.98
C ILE A 74 -3.32 -1.99 12.45
N ALA A 75 -3.21 -3.02 13.27
CA ALA A 75 -4.36 -3.73 13.79
C ALA A 75 -5.14 -2.85 14.79
N THR A 76 -6.41 -2.57 14.48
CA THR A 76 -7.33 -1.85 15.39
C THR A 76 -8.20 -2.80 16.21
N ALA A 77 -8.29 -4.06 15.80
CA ALA A 77 -8.94 -5.13 16.52
C ALA A 77 -8.07 -6.38 16.46
N ALA A 78 -8.08 -7.17 17.53
CA ALA A 78 -7.39 -8.45 17.54
C ALA A 78 -8.06 -9.40 16.54
N ALA A 79 -7.29 -10.01 15.66
CA ALA A 79 -7.77 -11.11 14.85
C ALA A 79 -8.03 -12.34 15.73
N THR A 80 -8.84 -13.28 15.24
CA THR A 80 -9.02 -14.56 15.93
C THR A 80 -7.66 -15.25 16.11
N ALA A 81 -7.39 -15.75 17.29
CA ALA A 81 -6.13 -16.39 17.61
C ALA A 81 -5.81 -17.51 16.59
N GLY A 82 -4.56 -17.57 16.13
CA GLY A 82 -4.11 -18.52 15.12
C GLY A 82 -4.45 -18.15 13.68
N THR A 83 -5.06 -17.00 13.44
CA THR A 83 -5.31 -16.53 12.06
C THR A 83 -3.99 -16.12 11.40
N VAL A 84 -3.76 -16.68 10.23
CA VAL A 84 -2.61 -16.34 9.37
C VAL A 84 -3.12 -15.63 8.14
N TRP A 85 -2.58 -14.46 7.88
CA TRP A 85 -2.89 -13.66 6.69
C TRP A 85 -1.77 -13.78 5.67
N HIS A 86 -2.16 -13.98 4.42
CA HIS A 86 -1.25 -13.93 3.28
C HIS A 86 -1.51 -12.65 2.49
N TYR A 87 -0.50 -12.20 1.77
CA TYR A 87 -0.64 -11.06 0.86
C TYR A 87 0.08 -11.31 -0.46
N ALA A 88 -0.41 -10.65 -1.50
CA ALA A 88 0.27 -10.50 -2.77
C ALA A 88 0.03 -9.11 -3.33
N ALA A 89 1.08 -8.49 -3.87
CA ALA A 89 1.00 -7.24 -4.60
C ALA A 89 1.21 -7.54 -6.10
N ILE A 90 0.24 -7.18 -6.91
CA ILE A 90 0.16 -7.49 -8.33
C ILE A 90 0.27 -6.19 -9.12
N LEU A 91 1.38 -6.02 -9.81
CA LEU A 91 1.58 -4.93 -10.76
C LEU A 91 1.01 -5.34 -12.11
N ASP A 92 0.19 -4.48 -12.70
CA ASP A 92 -0.36 -4.63 -14.04
C ASP A 92 -0.07 -3.36 -14.88
N SER A 93 0.21 -3.54 -16.15
CA SER A 93 0.39 -2.45 -17.10
C SER A 93 -0.93 -1.79 -17.52
N VAL A 94 -2.06 -2.33 -17.08
CA VAL A 94 -3.40 -1.85 -17.37
C VAL A 94 -4.10 -1.50 -16.05
N ALA A 95 -4.78 -0.36 -16.04
CA ALA A 95 -5.63 0.02 -14.92
C ALA A 95 -6.85 -0.91 -14.83
N ARG A 96 -7.02 -1.58 -13.69
CA ARG A 96 -8.10 -2.53 -13.43
C ARG A 96 -9.05 -1.95 -12.40
N TYR A 97 -10.01 -1.14 -12.85
CA TYR A 97 -10.99 -0.59 -11.94
C TYR A 97 -11.97 -1.67 -11.44
N PRO A 98 -12.36 -1.63 -10.16
CA PRO A 98 -13.28 -2.61 -9.61
C PRO A 98 -14.67 -2.49 -10.24
N THR A 99 -15.34 -3.63 -10.32
CA THR A 99 -16.69 -3.74 -10.86
C THR A 99 -17.78 -3.68 -9.77
N THR A 100 -17.38 -3.65 -8.51
CA THR A 100 -18.28 -3.65 -7.34
C THR A 100 -18.16 -2.37 -6.52
N ALA A 101 -19.21 -2.01 -5.80
CA ALA A 101 -19.30 -0.79 -4.98
C ALA A 101 -18.68 -0.94 -3.57
N ASN A 102 -18.05 -2.07 -3.26
CA ASN A 102 -17.51 -2.36 -1.90
C ASN A 102 -16.14 -1.74 -1.66
N ILE A 103 -15.96 -0.50 -2.08
CA ILE A 103 -14.72 0.25 -2.02
C ILE A 103 -14.94 1.66 -1.50
N ALA A 104 -13.92 2.21 -0.86
CA ALA A 104 -13.81 3.63 -0.56
C ALA A 104 -12.65 4.25 -1.36
N ALA A 105 -12.90 5.39 -1.97
CA ALA A 105 -11.84 6.20 -2.56
C ALA A 105 -11.14 7.00 -1.46
N ILE A 106 -9.81 6.98 -1.48
CA ILE A 106 -8.96 7.72 -0.56
C ILE A 106 -8.26 8.83 -1.33
N THR A 107 -8.40 10.04 -0.86
CA THR A 107 -7.74 11.19 -1.48
C THR A 107 -6.29 11.28 -0.99
N PRO A 108 -5.29 11.17 -1.89
CA PRO A 108 -3.90 11.41 -1.53
C PRO A 108 -3.69 12.87 -1.12
N VAL A 109 -2.85 13.09 -0.13
CA VAL A 109 -2.46 14.43 0.34
C VAL A 109 -0.95 14.57 0.36
N ASN A 110 -0.44 15.79 0.22
CA ASN A 110 0.97 16.06 0.45
C ASN A 110 1.22 16.12 1.97
N PRO A 111 2.20 15.36 2.52
CA PRO A 111 2.47 15.34 3.97
C PRO A 111 2.84 16.70 4.59
N ASN A 112 3.35 17.65 3.81
CA ASN A 112 3.67 18.99 4.30
C ASN A 112 2.48 19.97 4.27
N GLY A 113 1.28 19.50 3.86
CA GLY A 113 0.09 20.31 3.71
C GLY A 113 0.08 21.24 2.48
N GLY A 114 1.10 21.16 1.63
CA GLY A 114 1.19 21.89 0.38
C GLY A 114 0.33 21.31 -0.74
N ALA A 115 0.31 22.00 -1.87
CA ALA A 115 -0.36 21.52 -3.06
C ALA A 115 0.33 20.27 -3.63
N ILE A 116 -0.44 19.42 -4.28
CA ILE A 116 0.07 18.28 -5.04
C ILE A 116 0.43 18.81 -6.44
N ASN A 117 1.68 18.64 -6.85
CA ASN A 117 2.18 19.06 -8.17
C ASN A 117 2.09 17.95 -9.23
N ALA A 118 1.36 16.89 -8.95
CA ALA A 118 1.22 15.75 -9.84
C ALA A 118 -0.25 15.35 -9.93
N SER A 119 -0.62 14.66 -10.99
CA SER A 119 -1.93 14.02 -11.03
C SER A 119 -2.03 13.00 -9.90
N ALA A 120 -3.03 13.17 -9.05
CA ALA A 120 -3.23 12.27 -7.94
C ALA A 120 -3.62 10.86 -8.46
N PRO A 121 -2.95 9.80 -7.99
CA PRO A 121 -3.35 8.44 -8.33
C PRO A 121 -4.75 8.14 -7.78
N THR A 122 -5.45 7.24 -8.42
CA THR A 122 -6.68 6.68 -7.85
C THR A 122 -6.30 5.64 -6.79
N VAL A 123 -6.62 5.91 -5.53
CA VAL A 123 -6.43 4.97 -4.42
C VAL A 123 -7.78 4.51 -3.93
N LEU A 124 -8.01 3.20 -3.98
CA LEU A 124 -9.25 2.55 -3.56
C LEU A 124 -8.95 1.49 -2.52
N VAL A 125 -9.77 1.45 -1.48
CA VAL A 125 -9.64 0.49 -0.38
C VAL A 125 -10.96 -0.23 -0.17
N GLN A 126 -10.92 -1.52 0.06
CA GLN A 126 -12.10 -2.29 0.44
C GLN A 126 -12.65 -1.77 1.77
N ASN A 127 -13.96 -1.52 1.82
CA ASN A 127 -14.65 -1.00 3.01
C ASN A 127 -15.87 -1.84 3.43
N SER A 128 -15.97 -3.06 2.95
CA SER A 128 -17.10 -3.97 3.20
C SER A 128 -16.62 -5.39 3.45
N ALA A 129 -17.46 -6.13 4.16
CA ALA A 129 -17.29 -7.56 4.36
C ALA A 129 -17.30 -8.37 3.06
N THR A 130 -17.92 -7.84 2.01
CA THR A 130 -17.92 -8.46 0.68
C THR A 130 -16.69 -8.00 -0.09
N PRO A 131 -15.85 -8.90 -0.61
CA PRO A 131 -14.66 -8.53 -1.36
C PRO A 131 -14.99 -7.68 -2.59
N SER A 132 -14.09 -6.74 -2.89
CA SER A 132 -14.12 -5.99 -4.14
C SER A 132 -13.64 -6.88 -5.30
N VAL A 133 -14.37 -6.88 -6.40
CA VAL A 133 -14.03 -7.68 -7.58
C VAL A 133 -13.44 -6.76 -8.65
N TYR A 134 -12.31 -7.15 -9.17
CA TYR A 134 -11.57 -6.46 -10.23
C TYR A 134 -11.61 -7.27 -11.52
N PRO A 135 -11.49 -6.65 -12.69
CA PRO A 135 -11.30 -7.38 -13.95
C PRO A 135 -10.08 -8.31 -13.86
N ALA A 136 -10.08 -9.36 -14.65
CA ALA A 136 -8.93 -10.26 -14.74
C ALA A 136 -7.66 -9.48 -15.09
N SER A 137 -6.52 -9.91 -14.54
CA SER A 137 -5.24 -9.30 -14.83
C SER A 137 -4.84 -9.51 -16.30
N SER A 138 -4.09 -8.56 -16.83
CA SER A 138 -3.52 -8.66 -18.17
C SER A 138 -2.45 -9.77 -18.25
N ALA A 139 -2.07 -10.16 -19.47
CA ALA A 139 -0.94 -11.07 -19.67
C ALA A 139 0.40 -10.50 -19.17
N GLY A 140 0.48 -9.17 -19.00
CA GLY A 140 1.66 -8.45 -18.49
C GLY A 140 1.75 -8.34 -16.98
N LYS A 141 0.81 -8.93 -16.23
CA LYS A 141 0.84 -8.90 -14.77
C LYS A 141 2.12 -9.47 -14.17
N ARG A 142 2.55 -8.92 -13.05
CA ARG A 142 3.66 -9.43 -12.25
C ARG A 142 3.30 -9.40 -10.78
N ILE A 143 3.55 -10.49 -10.07
CA ILE A 143 3.53 -10.49 -8.61
C ILE A 143 4.87 -9.91 -8.16
N VAL A 144 4.84 -8.71 -7.61
CA VAL A 144 6.04 -7.95 -7.21
C VAL A 144 6.39 -8.12 -5.74
N ALA A 145 5.40 -8.47 -4.91
CA ALA A 145 5.61 -8.82 -3.52
C ALA A 145 4.60 -9.89 -3.09
N ARG A 146 5.02 -10.78 -2.20
CA ARG A 146 4.15 -11.80 -1.59
C ARG A 146 4.73 -12.25 -0.27
N GLY A 147 3.88 -12.70 0.63
CA GLY A 147 4.34 -13.20 1.92
C GLY A 147 3.19 -13.48 2.88
N VAL A 148 3.56 -13.59 4.14
CA VAL A 148 2.65 -13.81 5.26
C VAL A 148 2.72 -12.60 6.18
N LEU A 149 1.56 -12.06 6.52
CA LEU A 149 1.40 -11.05 7.56
C LEU A 149 1.35 -11.78 8.90
N GLY A 150 2.50 -11.95 9.55
CA GLY A 150 2.52 -12.51 10.89
C GLY A 150 2.20 -11.44 11.93
N GLY A 151 1.55 -11.84 13.04
CA GLY A 151 1.50 -11.02 14.25
C GLY A 151 0.52 -9.86 14.32
N LEU A 152 -0.44 -9.76 13.42
CA LEU A 152 -1.55 -8.78 13.53
C LEU A 152 -2.67 -9.29 14.45
N ASN A 153 -2.31 -10.03 15.48
CA ASN A 153 -3.25 -10.64 16.43
C ASN A 153 -3.50 -9.78 17.67
N ILE A 154 -2.72 -8.72 17.85
CA ILE A 154 -2.79 -7.81 19.00
C ILE A 154 -3.11 -6.41 18.47
N VAL A 155 -3.99 -5.70 19.17
CA VAL A 155 -4.29 -4.30 18.85
C VAL A 155 -3.01 -3.46 18.95
N GLY A 156 -2.72 -2.67 17.91
CA GLY A 156 -1.52 -1.88 17.80
C GLY A 156 -0.35 -2.57 17.07
N ASP A 157 -0.45 -3.88 16.81
CA ASP A 157 0.54 -4.54 15.95
C ASP A 157 0.52 -3.92 14.56
N SER A 158 1.70 -3.78 13.97
CA SER A 158 1.81 -3.22 12.63
C SER A 158 2.61 -4.11 11.70
N PHE A 159 2.23 -4.10 10.43
CA PHE A 159 2.94 -4.75 9.36
C PHE A 159 3.18 -3.75 8.22
N THR A 160 4.42 -3.65 7.76
CA THR A 160 4.80 -2.75 6.67
C THR A 160 5.31 -3.54 5.49
N ILE A 161 4.75 -3.30 4.33
CA ILE A 161 5.30 -3.75 3.04
C ILE A 161 6.10 -2.57 2.49
N ALA A 162 7.41 -2.70 2.44
CA ALA A 162 8.32 -1.68 1.89
C ALA A 162 8.65 -2.02 0.44
N PHE A 163 8.47 -1.05 -0.47
CA PHE A 163 8.74 -1.19 -1.89
C PHE A 163 10.06 -0.50 -2.26
N GLY A 164 11.14 -1.27 -2.31
CA GLY A 164 12.43 -0.83 -2.85
C GLY A 164 13.39 -0.16 -1.88
N GLU A 165 12.94 0.28 -0.73
CA GLU A 165 13.80 0.81 0.32
C GLU A 165 13.61 -0.01 1.58
N LEU A 166 14.71 -0.47 2.16
CA LEU A 166 14.70 -0.99 3.52
C LEU A 166 14.45 0.21 4.45
N LEU A 167 13.20 0.37 4.88
CA LEU A 167 12.92 1.19 6.05
C LEU A 167 13.62 0.50 7.22
N GLY A 168 14.75 1.02 7.61
CA GLY A 168 15.68 0.55 8.61
C GLY A 168 15.39 -0.85 9.16
N ALA A 169 16.35 -1.76 9.06
CA ALA A 169 16.14 -3.12 9.51
C ALA A 169 15.51 -3.10 10.92
N SER A 170 14.22 -3.46 10.98
CA SER A 170 13.64 -3.78 12.28
C SER A 170 14.49 -4.93 12.83
N PRO A 171 15.05 -4.82 14.03
CA PRO A 171 15.80 -5.92 14.61
C PRO A 171 14.90 -7.15 14.52
N ALA A 172 15.45 -8.25 14.01
CA ALA A 172 14.74 -9.52 13.98
C ALA A 172 14.34 -9.83 15.43
N LEU A 173 13.04 -9.80 15.69
CA LEU A 173 12.54 -10.24 17.00
C LEU A 173 12.94 -11.71 17.16
N THR A 174 13.53 -12.05 18.28
CA THR A 174 13.80 -13.45 18.60
C THR A 174 12.49 -14.18 18.83
N ALA A 175 12.43 -15.46 18.54
CA ALA A 175 11.21 -16.27 18.68
C ALA A 175 10.59 -16.22 20.11
N ALA A 176 11.38 -15.84 21.13
CA ALA A 176 10.92 -15.62 22.49
C ALA A 176 10.15 -14.30 22.70
N GLU A 177 10.36 -13.31 21.83
CA GLU A 177 9.71 -12.00 21.88
C GLU A 177 8.40 -11.98 21.06
N GLU A 178 8.20 -12.97 20.21
CA GLU A 178 6.99 -13.07 19.35
C GLU A 178 5.69 -13.34 20.12
N GLY A 179 5.75 -13.77 21.37
CA GLY A 179 4.58 -14.22 22.13
C GLY A 179 3.87 -13.16 22.98
N THR A 180 4.49 -11.99 23.26
CA THR A 180 3.99 -11.09 24.31
C THR A 180 4.10 -9.60 24.03
N GLN A 181 4.69 -9.16 22.93
CA GLN A 181 4.82 -7.73 22.61
C GLN A 181 4.17 -7.37 21.30
N SER A 182 3.43 -6.24 21.28
CA SER A 182 3.00 -5.61 20.05
C SER A 182 4.25 -5.31 19.23
N GLY A 183 4.31 -5.84 18.00
CA GLY A 183 5.49 -5.79 17.15
C GLY A 183 5.24 -5.03 15.85
N ALA A 184 6.23 -4.26 15.42
CA ALA A 184 6.29 -3.75 14.07
C ALA A 184 7.09 -4.74 13.20
N ARG A 185 6.47 -5.22 12.13
CA ARG A 185 7.12 -6.14 11.17
C ARG A 185 7.24 -5.47 9.81
N VAL A 186 8.34 -5.70 9.12
CA VAL A 186 8.61 -5.14 7.80
C VAL A 186 8.94 -6.26 6.83
N ALA A 187 8.22 -6.30 5.71
CA ALA A 187 8.57 -7.11 4.56
C ALA A 187 9.11 -6.21 3.45
N SER A 188 10.29 -6.52 2.96
CA SER A 188 10.88 -5.82 1.81
C SER A 188 10.45 -6.46 0.51
N SER A 189 10.16 -5.65 -0.48
CA SER A 189 9.95 -6.06 -1.87
C SER A 189 10.85 -5.26 -2.80
N PRO A 190 11.07 -5.72 -4.03
CA PRO A 190 11.77 -4.92 -5.03
C PRO A 190 11.09 -3.56 -5.24
N PRO A 191 11.82 -2.55 -5.75
CA PRO A 191 11.22 -1.30 -6.18
C PRO A 191 10.09 -1.53 -7.18
N VAL A 192 8.96 -0.89 -6.94
CA VAL A 192 7.79 -0.97 -7.82
C VAL A 192 7.59 0.39 -8.47
N LEU A 193 7.35 0.38 -9.76
CA LEU A 193 6.97 1.56 -10.52
C LEU A 193 5.67 1.25 -11.28
N ILE A 194 4.61 1.96 -10.95
CA ILE A 194 3.32 1.84 -11.65
C ILE A 194 3.38 2.77 -12.86
N PRO A 195 3.40 2.22 -14.09
CA PRO A 195 3.50 3.04 -15.29
C PRO A 195 2.21 3.84 -15.51
N PRO A 196 2.24 4.88 -16.35
CA PRO A 196 1.04 5.54 -16.84
C PRO A 196 0.02 4.53 -17.40
N GLY A 197 -1.24 4.65 -16.98
CA GLY A 197 -2.30 3.72 -17.34
C GLY A 197 -2.25 2.35 -16.64
N GLY A 198 -1.26 2.12 -15.76
CA GLY A 198 -1.09 0.87 -15.02
C GLY A 198 -1.75 0.87 -13.64
N SER A 199 -1.63 -0.24 -12.92
CA SER A 199 -2.16 -0.38 -11.57
C SER A 199 -1.36 -1.35 -10.69
N LEU A 200 -1.44 -1.14 -9.38
CA LEU A 200 -0.98 -2.07 -8.36
C LEU A 200 -2.20 -2.51 -7.53
N LEU A 201 -2.45 -3.80 -7.48
CA LEU A 201 -3.49 -4.41 -6.66
C LEU A 201 -2.84 -5.20 -5.53
N ILE A 202 -3.23 -4.92 -4.29
CA ILE A 202 -2.78 -5.67 -3.12
C ILE A 202 -3.95 -6.49 -2.61
N SER A 203 -3.78 -7.80 -2.61
CA SER A 203 -4.75 -8.79 -2.15
C SER A 203 -4.30 -9.40 -0.84
N LEU A 204 -5.22 -9.50 0.09
CA LEU A 204 -5.05 -10.17 1.38
C LEU A 204 -6.03 -11.33 1.46
N TRP A 205 -5.60 -12.46 1.96
CA TRP A 205 -6.47 -13.61 2.20
C TRP A 205 -6.00 -14.39 3.41
N SER A 206 -6.91 -15.17 3.98
CA SER A 206 -6.59 -16.09 5.07
C SER A 206 -7.15 -17.48 4.77
N PRO A 207 -6.37 -18.54 4.94
CA PRO A 207 -6.88 -19.91 4.84
C PRO A 207 -8.03 -20.23 5.82
N SER A 208 -8.19 -19.42 6.86
CA SER A 208 -9.29 -19.52 7.81
C SER A 208 -10.46 -18.66 7.36
N SER A 209 -11.60 -19.28 7.07
CA SER A 209 -12.81 -18.61 6.59
C SER A 209 -13.49 -17.68 7.61
N SER A 210 -13.10 -17.71 8.88
CA SER A 210 -13.66 -16.89 9.95
C SER A 210 -12.83 -15.65 10.29
N ALA A 211 -11.74 -15.41 9.55
CA ALA A 211 -10.87 -14.29 9.83
C ALA A 211 -11.49 -12.97 9.37
N SER A 212 -11.75 -12.07 10.28
CA SER A 212 -12.03 -10.68 9.99
C SER A 212 -10.84 -9.82 10.43
N PHE A 213 -10.56 -8.80 9.67
CA PHE A 213 -9.46 -7.90 9.93
C PHE A 213 -9.88 -6.48 9.55
N ALA A 214 -9.71 -5.56 10.47
CA ALA A 214 -10.05 -4.15 10.26
C ALA A 214 -8.84 -3.30 10.65
N PRO A 215 -7.81 -3.20 9.77
CA PRO A 215 -6.65 -2.39 10.06
C PRO A 215 -6.90 -0.92 9.71
N GLU A 216 -6.20 -0.04 10.40
CA GLU A 216 -5.81 1.23 9.82
C GLU A 216 -4.69 1.02 8.82
N PHE A 217 -4.56 1.94 7.87
CA PHE A 217 -3.47 1.90 6.92
C PHE A 217 -2.81 3.26 6.73
N GLU A 218 -1.57 3.21 6.31
CA GLU A 218 -0.78 4.34 5.85
C GLU A 218 -0.04 3.92 4.59
N LEU A 219 -0.26 4.64 3.50
CA LEU A 219 0.42 4.41 2.21
C LEU A 219 1.19 5.66 1.84
N LEU A 220 2.49 5.52 1.63
CA LEU A 220 3.35 6.55 1.09
C LEU A 220 3.74 6.23 -0.34
N MET A 221 3.64 7.21 -1.22
CA MET A 221 3.98 7.09 -2.64
C MET A 221 4.76 8.32 -3.10
N ALA A 222 5.59 8.15 -4.12
CA ALA A 222 6.20 9.25 -4.84
C ALA A 222 5.74 9.23 -6.30
N VAL A 223 5.55 10.41 -6.87
CA VAL A 223 5.29 10.59 -8.30
C VAL A 223 6.59 11.00 -8.96
N LYS A 224 6.92 10.36 -10.09
CA LYS A 224 8.21 10.52 -10.80
C LYS A 224 8.02 10.73 -12.28
#